data_fab414f51c4ae4cb4bd77d3025213a71
#
_entry.id   fab414f51c4ae4cb4bd77d3025213a71
#
_cell.length_a   1.000
_cell.length_b   1.000
_cell.length_c   1.000
_cell.angle_alpha   90.00
_cell.angle_beta   90.00
_cell.angle_gamma   90.00
#
_symmetry.space_group_name_H-M   'P 1'
#
loop_
_entity.id
_entity.type
_entity.pdbx_description
1 polymer ?
#
loop_
_entity_poly.entity_id
_entity_poly.type
_entity_poly.pdbx_seq_one_letter_code
_entity_poly.pdbx_strand_id
1 'polypeptide(L)'
;MTEGSTERSSKTLLILGGTGLVGSNLIEQALAHPQVGRVIAPTRRPLVISDRLLNPLLDFDELPANAPWWQADAVLCALGTTLGQAGSREQFYRVDHDYVLQAANYARQAGTPVFVLNSSLGAATGSRSFYLRTKGTTENDIEGLGYGSVTHVRPSLLDGGVRPQFRLGESMGLWLVKGLRPLVPPRYQAVSTRDVAAAMLEAALQPAPGVNIIESEQIRRST
;
A
#
# COMPACT_ATOMS: atom_id res chain seq x y z
N MET A 1 24.38 37.78 -8.79
CA MET A 1 23.17 36.98 -9.07
C MET A 1 23.50 35.57 -8.68
N THR A 2 23.19 35.18 -7.44
CA THR A 2 23.38 33.83 -6.92
C THR A 2 22.05 33.10 -7.10
N GLU A 3 22.00 32.24 -8.07
CA GLU A 3 20.87 31.29 -8.23
C GLU A 3 20.86 30.37 -7.01
N GLY A 4 19.92 30.60 -6.13
CA GLY A 4 19.61 29.72 -5.04
C GLY A 4 19.02 28.42 -5.60
N SER A 5 19.87 27.44 -5.84
CA SER A 5 19.46 26.04 -6.02
C SER A 5 18.77 25.60 -4.73
N THR A 6 17.45 25.64 -4.69
CA THR A 6 16.68 24.98 -3.64
C THR A 6 16.99 23.48 -3.77
N GLU A 7 17.97 22.98 -3.02
CA GLU A 7 18.16 21.54 -2.85
C GLU A 7 16.84 20.97 -2.35
N ARG A 8 16.08 20.39 -3.25
CA ARG A 8 14.89 19.61 -2.87
C ARG A 8 15.42 18.43 -2.06
N SER A 9 15.22 18.47 -0.76
CA SER A 9 15.56 17.35 0.13
C SER A 9 14.98 16.06 -0.46
N SER A 10 15.85 15.13 -0.83
CA SER A 10 15.43 13.87 -1.41
C SER A 10 14.77 12.99 -0.34
N LYS A 11 13.59 12.46 -0.65
CA LYS A 11 12.76 11.68 0.27
C LYS A 11 13.28 10.24 0.44
N THR A 12 13.20 9.75 1.66
CA THR A 12 13.36 8.32 1.99
C THR A 12 11.99 7.69 2.19
N LEU A 13 11.66 6.68 1.41
CA LEU A 13 10.38 5.97 1.47
C LEU A 13 10.57 4.55 1.98
N LEU A 14 9.75 4.16 2.98
CA LEU A 14 9.67 2.78 3.47
C LEU A 14 8.47 2.09 2.82
N ILE A 15 8.72 1.05 2.03
CA ILE A 15 7.69 0.31 1.29
C ILE A 15 7.54 -1.10 1.87
N LEU A 16 6.38 -1.37 2.45
CA LEU A 16 6.00 -2.68 2.97
C LEU A 16 5.20 -3.45 1.92
N GLY A 17 5.50 -4.73 1.77
CA GLY A 17 4.85 -5.58 0.76
C GLY A 17 5.47 -5.47 -0.64
N GLY A 18 6.75 -5.12 -0.75
CA GLY A 18 7.49 -4.88 -2.00
C GLY A 18 7.51 -6.04 -3.00
N THR A 19 7.24 -7.27 -2.58
CA THR A 19 7.13 -8.45 -3.47
C THR A 19 5.71 -8.68 -4.03
N GLY A 20 4.73 -7.88 -3.61
CA GLY A 20 3.35 -7.92 -4.10
C GLY A 20 3.16 -7.12 -5.39
N LEU A 21 2.00 -7.26 -6.05
CA LEU A 21 1.71 -6.58 -7.31
C LEU A 21 1.74 -5.04 -7.20
N VAL A 22 1.14 -4.47 -6.16
CA VAL A 22 1.17 -3.03 -5.92
C VAL A 22 2.55 -2.61 -5.43
N GLY A 23 3.13 -3.35 -4.47
CA GLY A 23 4.42 -3.01 -3.88
C GLY A 23 5.59 -3.03 -4.87
N SER A 24 5.61 -3.94 -5.84
CA SER A 24 6.64 -3.95 -6.90
C SER A 24 6.54 -2.73 -7.82
N ASN A 25 5.32 -2.33 -8.19
CA ASN A 25 5.08 -1.09 -8.95
C ASN A 25 5.46 0.15 -8.13
N LEU A 26 5.20 0.15 -6.80
CA LEU A 26 5.63 1.24 -5.91
C LEU A 26 7.16 1.39 -5.89
N ILE A 27 7.90 0.29 -5.75
CA ILE A 27 9.37 0.32 -5.76
C ILE A 27 9.88 0.85 -7.10
N GLU A 28 9.36 0.34 -8.23
CA GLU A 28 9.75 0.79 -9.57
C GLU A 28 9.52 2.30 -9.75
N GLN A 29 8.31 2.77 -9.44
CA GLN A 29 7.94 4.18 -9.59
C GLN A 29 8.70 5.08 -8.62
N ALA A 30 8.88 4.66 -7.37
CA ALA A 30 9.65 5.42 -6.38
C ALA A 30 11.12 5.56 -6.79
N LEU A 31 11.76 4.49 -7.28
CA LEU A 31 13.13 4.55 -7.79
C LEU A 31 13.28 5.41 -9.05
N ALA A 32 12.25 5.55 -9.85
CA ALA A 32 12.24 6.43 -11.03
C ALA A 32 11.93 7.89 -10.66
N HIS A 33 11.37 8.17 -9.48
CA HIS A 33 10.90 9.50 -9.12
C HIS A 33 12.04 10.45 -8.67
N PRO A 34 12.12 11.69 -9.21
CA PRO A 34 13.23 12.61 -8.93
C PRO A 34 13.28 13.14 -7.49
N GLN A 35 12.16 13.13 -6.76
CA GLN A 35 12.10 13.55 -5.36
C GLN A 35 12.47 12.42 -4.38
N VAL A 36 12.65 11.18 -4.86
CA VAL A 36 12.98 10.03 -4.01
C VAL A 36 14.47 9.74 -4.10
N GLY A 37 15.17 9.92 -3.00
CA GLY A 37 16.59 9.62 -2.91
C GLY A 37 16.87 8.17 -2.47
N ARG A 38 15.99 7.61 -1.66
CA ARG A 38 16.17 6.25 -1.10
C ARG A 38 14.84 5.53 -0.94
N VAL A 39 14.83 4.26 -1.28
CA VAL A 39 13.73 3.33 -1.02
C VAL A 39 14.23 2.26 -0.04
N ILE A 40 13.46 1.98 0.99
CA ILE A 40 13.68 0.90 1.94
C ILE A 40 12.51 -0.06 1.79
N ALA A 41 12.79 -1.32 1.46
CA ALA A 41 11.75 -2.32 1.23
C ALA A 41 12.09 -3.63 1.98
N PRO A 42 11.68 -3.76 3.24
CA PRO A 42 11.84 -5.00 3.99
C PRO A 42 10.99 -6.12 3.38
N THR A 43 11.59 -7.28 3.16
CA THR A 43 10.93 -8.42 2.52
C THR A 43 11.41 -9.76 3.07
N ARG A 44 10.62 -10.83 2.86
CA ARG A 44 11.02 -12.21 3.19
C ARG A 44 11.95 -12.84 2.14
N ARG A 45 11.98 -12.30 0.94
CA ARG A 45 12.78 -12.80 -0.20
C ARG A 45 13.52 -11.62 -0.83
N PRO A 46 14.76 -11.82 -1.31
CA PRO A 46 15.54 -10.73 -1.88
C PRO A 46 14.86 -10.12 -3.11
N LEU A 47 15.01 -8.81 -3.23
CA LEU A 47 14.65 -8.03 -4.41
C LEU A 47 15.89 -7.83 -5.30
N VAL A 48 15.66 -7.40 -6.54
CA VAL A 48 16.76 -6.99 -7.43
C VAL A 48 17.43 -5.74 -6.84
N ILE A 49 18.75 -5.78 -6.72
CA ILE A 49 19.56 -4.74 -6.09
C ILE A 49 19.58 -3.48 -6.96
N SER A 50 19.50 -2.32 -6.30
CA SER A 50 19.70 -0.98 -6.88
C SER A 50 20.42 -0.13 -5.85
N ASP A 51 21.28 0.80 -6.26
CA ASP A 51 22.06 1.67 -5.37
C ASP A 51 21.19 2.51 -4.42
N ARG A 52 19.93 2.80 -4.83
CA ARG A 52 18.97 3.54 -4.02
C ARG A 52 17.96 2.65 -3.29
N LEU A 53 18.08 1.31 -3.40
CA LEU A 53 17.20 0.35 -2.74
C LEU A 53 17.93 -0.38 -1.61
N LEU A 54 17.50 -0.13 -0.37
CA LEU A 54 17.86 -0.96 0.78
C LEU A 54 16.78 -2.04 0.96
N ASN A 55 17.17 -3.31 0.88
CA ASN A 55 16.25 -4.44 1.04
C ASN A 55 16.63 -5.32 2.24
N PRO A 56 16.22 -4.97 3.47
CA PRO A 56 16.39 -5.84 4.63
C PRO A 56 15.58 -7.13 4.45
N LEU A 57 16.24 -8.26 4.68
CA LEU A 57 15.55 -9.56 4.73
C LEU A 57 15.12 -9.83 6.16
N LEU A 58 13.84 -10.11 6.37
CA LEU A 58 13.28 -10.33 7.70
C LEU A 58 12.06 -11.25 7.67
N ASP A 59 11.75 -11.80 8.83
CA ASP A 59 10.46 -12.42 9.12
C ASP A 59 9.50 -11.36 9.71
N PHE A 60 8.26 -11.31 9.20
CA PHE A 60 7.26 -10.41 9.73
C PHE A 60 6.72 -10.84 11.09
N ASP A 61 6.98 -12.10 11.51
CA ASP A 61 6.69 -12.58 12.85
C ASP A 61 7.66 -12.01 13.91
N GLU A 62 8.86 -11.57 13.46
CA GLU A 62 9.94 -11.06 14.32
C GLU A 62 10.44 -9.69 13.85
N LEU A 63 9.52 -8.73 13.69
CA LEU A 63 9.89 -7.37 13.26
C LEU A 63 10.81 -6.70 14.28
N PRO A 64 12.02 -6.25 13.87
CA PRO A 64 12.96 -5.60 14.79
C PRO A 64 12.49 -4.20 15.17
N ALA A 65 12.09 -3.98 16.42
CA ALA A 65 11.53 -2.72 16.90
C ALA A 65 12.48 -1.51 16.73
N ASN A 66 13.79 -1.74 16.91
CA ASN A 66 14.80 -0.68 16.93
C ASN A 66 15.57 -0.57 15.61
N ALA A 67 15.03 -1.06 14.50
CA ALA A 67 15.72 -0.97 13.23
C ALA A 67 15.78 0.48 12.72
N PRO A 68 16.95 0.95 12.24
CA PRO A 68 17.10 2.35 11.82
C PRO A 68 16.27 2.72 10.58
N TRP A 69 15.84 1.74 9.79
CA TRP A 69 15.02 1.98 8.61
C TRP A 69 13.56 2.35 8.90
N TRP A 70 13.11 2.26 10.18
CA TRP A 70 11.78 2.77 10.55
C TRP A 70 11.69 4.29 10.44
N GLN A 71 12.81 4.99 10.54
CA GLN A 71 12.89 6.44 10.34
C GLN A 71 12.95 6.76 8.85
N ALA A 72 11.81 7.16 8.29
CA ALA A 72 11.62 7.53 6.89
C ALA A 72 10.76 8.80 6.78
N ASP A 73 10.66 9.39 5.59
CA ASP A 73 9.74 10.51 5.33
C ASP A 73 8.29 10.01 5.21
N ALA A 74 8.09 8.80 4.70
CA ALA A 74 6.78 8.18 4.61
C ALA A 74 6.87 6.65 4.59
N VAL A 75 5.85 5.99 5.14
CA VAL A 75 5.57 4.55 4.95
C VAL A 75 4.48 4.38 3.89
N LEU A 76 4.74 3.53 2.91
CA LEU A 76 3.75 3.07 1.92
C LEU A 76 3.52 1.57 2.15
N CYS A 77 2.37 1.23 2.69
CA CYS A 77 2.04 -0.14 3.05
C CYS A 77 1.13 -0.79 2.01
N ALA A 78 1.71 -1.64 1.17
CA ALA A 78 1.01 -2.56 0.26
C ALA A 78 1.07 -4.01 0.76
N LEU A 79 1.38 -4.20 2.06
CA LEU A 79 1.35 -5.51 2.69
C LEU A 79 -0.10 -6.01 2.77
N GLY A 80 -0.30 -7.25 2.41
CA GLY A 80 -1.60 -7.89 2.47
C GLY A 80 -1.59 -9.24 1.78
N THR A 81 -2.65 -10.02 2.02
CA THR A 81 -2.84 -11.34 1.42
C THR A 81 -4.30 -11.52 0.97
N THR A 82 -4.64 -12.68 0.50
CA THR A 82 -6.04 -13.08 0.25
C THR A 82 -6.41 -14.20 1.20
N LEU A 83 -7.71 -14.36 1.51
CA LEU A 83 -8.18 -15.47 2.35
C LEU A 83 -7.72 -16.84 1.84
N GLY A 84 -7.69 -17.01 0.50
CA GLY A 84 -7.21 -18.25 -0.12
C GLY A 84 -5.70 -18.48 0.03
N GLN A 85 -4.89 -17.43 0.04
CA GLN A 85 -3.43 -17.53 0.23
C GLN A 85 -3.06 -17.65 1.71
N ALA A 86 -3.81 -17.01 2.59
CA ALA A 86 -3.63 -17.08 4.03
C ALA A 86 -3.99 -18.46 4.59
N GLY A 87 -4.92 -19.17 3.96
CA GLY A 87 -5.38 -20.48 4.41
C GLY A 87 -6.37 -20.45 5.58
N SER A 88 -6.34 -19.45 6.42
CA SER A 88 -7.31 -19.25 7.52
C SER A 88 -7.64 -17.76 7.72
N ARG A 89 -8.71 -17.49 8.50
CA ARG A 89 -9.08 -16.13 8.88
C ARG A 89 -8.07 -15.51 9.83
N GLU A 90 -7.51 -16.31 10.72
CA GLU A 90 -6.50 -15.91 11.69
C GLU A 90 -5.21 -15.47 10.99
N GLN A 91 -4.74 -16.24 10.02
CA GLN A 91 -3.56 -15.89 9.22
C GLN A 91 -3.82 -14.68 8.32
N PHE A 92 -5.04 -14.54 7.78
CA PHE A 92 -5.41 -13.35 7.04
C PHE A 92 -5.35 -12.11 7.94
N TYR A 93 -5.97 -12.16 9.13
CA TYR A 93 -5.97 -11.06 10.09
C TYR A 93 -4.54 -10.71 10.54
N ARG A 94 -3.72 -11.71 10.82
CA ARG A 94 -2.30 -11.51 11.19
C ARG A 94 -1.53 -10.72 10.12
N VAL A 95 -1.68 -11.05 8.84
CA VAL A 95 -0.95 -10.39 7.75
C VAL A 95 -1.53 -9.01 7.42
N ASP A 96 -2.86 -8.90 7.32
CA ASP A 96 -3.55 -7.71 6.85
C ASP A 96 -3.84 -6.67 7.95
N HIS A 97 -3.68 -7.07 9.22
CA HIS A 97 -3.87 -6.20 10.39
C HIS A 97 -2.62 -6.17 11.28
N ASP A 98 -2.25 -7.31 11.93
CA ASP A 98 -1.26 -7.29 13.00
C ASP A 98 0.12 -6.85 12.53
N TYR A 99 0.63 -7.39 11.42
CA TYR A 99 1.92 -6.97 10.85
C TYR A 99 1.91 -5.53 10.38
N VAL A 100 0.79 -5.10 9.77
CA VAL A 100 0.63 -3.72 9.31
C VAL A 100 0.65 -2.75 10.47
N LEU A 101 -0.13 -3.03 11.52
CA LEU A 101 -0.21 -2.19 12.72
C LEU A 101 1.12 -2.16 13.49
N GLN A 102 1.79 -3.30 13.64
CA GLN A 102 3.09 -3.37 14.30
C GLN A 102 4.15 -2.54 13.56
N ALA A 103 4.24 -2.68 12.23
CA ALA A 103 5.16 -1.91 11.42
C ALA A 103 4.83 -0.40 11.45
N ALA A 104 3.54 -0.04 11.38
CA ALA A 104 3.09 1.33 11.52
C ALA A 104 3.49 1.92 12.89
N ASN A 105 3.32 1.16 13.97
CA ASN A 105 3.70 1.61 15.31
C ASN A 105 5.21 1.87 15.42
N TYR A 106 6.05 0.95 14.92
CA TYR A 106 7.52 1.14 14.95
C TYR A 106 7.96 2.35 14.12
N ALA A 107 7.41 2.53 12.93
CA ALA A 107 7.73 3.68 12.10
C ALA A 107 7.25 5.00 12.75
N ARG A 108 6.09 5.01 13.39
CA ARG A 108 5.59 6.17 14.12
C ARG A 108 6.48 6.52 15.32
N GLN A 109 6.91 5.52 16.10
CA GLN A 109 7.84 5.70 17.23
C GLN A 109 9.21 6.20 16.75
N ALA A 110 9.66 5.79 15.59
CA ALA A 110 10.90 6.28 14.97
C ALA A 110 10.77 7.71 14.37
N GLY A 111 9.58 8.33 14.45
CA GLY A 111 9.36 9.71 14.01
C GLY A 111 8.87 9.85 12.57
N THR A 112 8.56 8.78 11.86
CA THR A 112 7.98 8.86 10.50
C THR A 112 6.62 9.56 10.54
N PRO A 113 6.43 10.66 9.77
CA PRO A 113 5.23 11.50 9.90
C PRO A 113 4.06 11.09 9.01
N VAL A 114 4.29 10.28 7.98
CA VAL A 114 3.32 9.98 6.92
C VAL A 114 3.10 8.47 6.79
N PHE A 115 1.84 8.04 6.73
CA PHE A 115 1.48 6.64 6.46
C PHE A 115 0.45 6.54 5.34
N VAL A 116 0.74 5.75 4.31
CA VAL A 116 -0.16 5.48 3.18
C VAL A 116 -0.48 4.00 3.13
N LEU A 117 -1.76 3.65 3.31
CA LEU A 117 -2.24 2.26 3.33
C LEU A 117 -2.96 1.91 2.03
N ASN A 118 -2.55 0.82 1.38
CA ASN A 118 -3.37 0.16 0.37
C ASN A 118 -4.47 -0.67 1.05
N SER A 119 -5.66 -0.09 1.14
CA SER A 119 -6.85 -0.68 1.74
C SER A 119 -7.77 -1.31 0.69
N SER A 120 -9.07 -1.16 0.82
CA SER A 120 -10.06 -1.72 -0.12
C SER A 120 -11.33 -0.88 -0.15
N LEU A 121 -11.94 -0.74 -1.32
CA LEU A 121 -13.28 -0.17 -1.46
C LEU A 121 -14.26 -0.89 -0.53
N GLY A 122 -14.98 -0.12 0.28
CA GLY A 122 -15.96 -0.64 1.24
C GLY A 122 -15.36 -1.12 2.57
N ALA A 123 -14.07 -0.83 2.85
CA ALA A 123 -13.48 -1.07 4.17
C ALA A 123 -14.29 -0.34 5.25
N ALA A 124 -14.72 -1.08 6.28
CA ALA A 124 -15.48 -0.54 7.41
C ALA A 124 -15.47 -1.51 8.59
N THR A 125 -15.31 -1.01 9.80
CA THR A 125 -15.29 -1.83 11.04
C THR A 125 -16.59 -2.60 11.27
N GLY A 126 -17.74 -2.05 10.85
CA GLY A 126 -19.06 -2.67 10.93
C GLY A 126 -19.42 -3.58 9.73
N SER A 127 -18.51 -3.85 8.81
CA SER A 127 -18.83 -4.69 7.64
C SER A 127 -19.18 -6.13 8.03
N ARG A 128 -20.20 -6.70 7.35
CA ARG A 128 -20.53 -8.13 7.48
C ARG A 128 -19.47 -9.03 6.82
N SER A 129 -18.77 -8.52 5.80
CA SER A 129 -17.64 -9.18 5.17
C SER A 129 -16.44 -9.19 6.13
N PHE A 130 -15.92 -10.36 6.46
CA PHE A 130 -14.71 -10.49 7.27
C PHE A 130 -13.53 -9.73 6.67
N TYR A 131 -13.32 -9.86 5.36
CA TYR A 131 -12.27 -9.14 4.63
C TYR A 131 -12.38 -7.60 4.81
N LEU A 132 -13.55 -7.03 4.50
CA LEU A 132 -13.76 -5.58 4.58
C LEU A 132 -13.75 -5.08 6.03
N ARG A 133 -14.20 -5.90 6.96
CA ARG A 133 -14.12 -5.57 8.39
C ARG A 133 -12.67 -5.53 8.87
N THR A 134 -11.84 -6.50 8.50
CA THR A 134 -10.41 -6.47 8.83
C THR A 134 -9.75 -5.23 8.25
N LYS A 135 -9.99 -4.90 6.98
CA LYS A 135 -9.44 -3.68 6.37
C LYS A 135 -9.88 -2.41 7.11
N GLY A 136 -11.16 -2.30 7.45
CA GLY A 136 -11.68 -1.16 8.21
C GLY A 136 -11.12 -1.08 9.63
N THR A 137 -10.91 -2.20 10.31
CA THR A 137 -10.24 -2.24 11.61
C THR A 137 -8.79 -1.77 11.50
N THR A 138 -8.06 -2.25 10.47
CA THR A 138 -6.67 -1.83 10.23
C THR A 138 -6.57 -0.31 9.97
N GLU A 139 -7.47 0.27 9.17
CA GLU A 139 -7.54 1.72 8.95
C GLU A 139 -7.74 2.47 10.28
N ASN A 140 -8.76 2.09 11.05
CA ASN A 140 -9.10 2.72 12.33
C ASN A 140 -7.93 2.68 13.33
N ASP A 141 -7.25 1.54 13.44
CA ASP A 141 -6.16 1.38 14.40
C ASP A 141 -4.90 2.16 13.99
N ILE A 142 -4.62 2.30 12.68
CA ILE A 142 -3.56 3.17 12.16
C ILE A 142 -3.88 4.65 12.43
N GLU A 143 -5.12 5.08 12.25
CA GLU A 143 -5.55 6.45 12.57
C GLU A 143 -5.28 6.80 14.04
N GLY A 144 -5.48 5.83 14.94
CA GLY A 144 -5.20 5.95 16.36
C GLY A 144 -3.71 6.15 16.74
N LEU A 145 -2.76 5.87 15.82
CA LEU A 145 -1.33 6.00 16.10
C LEU A 145 -0.83 7.45 16.08
N GLY A 146 -1.63 8.43 15.61
CA GLY A 146 -1.30 9.85 15.66
C GLY A 146 -0.24 10.28 14.64
N TYR A 147 -0.23 9.71 13.44
CA TYR A 147 0.55 10.22 12.31
C TYR A 147 0.08 11.63 11.93
N GLY A 148 1.01 12.47 11.44
CA GLY A 148 0.66 13.80 10.91
C GLY A 148 -0.20 13.74 9.65
N SER A 149 -0.02 12.68 8.85
CA SER A 149 -0.81 12.38 7.66
C SER A 149 -1.03 10.87 7.54
N VAL A 150 -2.29 10.45 7.39
CA VAL A 150 -2.69 9.09 7.04
C VAL A 150 -3.51 9.13 5.77
N THR A 151 -3.18 8.31 4.78
CA THR A 151 -3.99 8.19 3.57
C THR A 151 -4.37 6.74 3.33
N HIS A 152 -5.67 6.46 3.25
CA HIS A 152 -6.20 5.16 2.86
C HIS A 152 -6.55 5.17 1.38
N VAL A 153 -5.80 4.42 0.58
CA VAL A 153 -6.10 4.20 -0.84
C VAL A 153 -7.00 2.97 -0.93
N ARG A 154 -8.24 3.18 -1.38
CA ARG A 154 -9.30 2.15 -1.41
C ARG A 154 -9.62 1.73 -2.85
N PRO A 155 -8.77 0.93 -3.51
CA PRO A 155 -9.08 0.42 -4.83
C PRO A 155 -10.27 -0.54 -4.78
N SER A 156 -11.00 -0.63 -5.89
CA SER A 156 -11.96 -1.69 -6.17
C SER A 156 -11.22 -2.98 -6.55
N LEU A 157 -11.64 -3.67 -7.61
CA LEU A 157 -10.91 -4.83 -8.14
C LEU A 157 -9.57 -4.38 -8.74
N LEU A 158 -8.49 -5.07 -8.40
CA LEU A 158 -7.19 -4.84 -8.99
C LEU A 158 -7.07 -5.56 -10.34
N ASP A 159 -6.75 -4.81 -11.40
CA ASP A 159 -6.38 -5.34 -12.72
C ASP A 159 -4.84 -5.33 -12.81
N GLY A 160 -4.21 -6.46 -12.63
CA GLY A 160 -2.75 -6.49 -12.53
C GLY A 160 -2.09 -7.85 -12.46
N GLY A 161 -2.66 -8.85 -13.12
CA GLY A 161 -1.97 -10.10 -13.30
C GLY A 161 -2.86 -11.33 -13.17
N VAL A 162 -2.62 -12.27 -14.05
CA VAL A 162 -3.14 -13.64 -13.97
C VAL A 162 -2.55 -14.26 -12.71
N ARG A 163 -3.27 -14.16 -11.58
CA ARG A 163 -3.00 -15.08 -10.46
C ARG A 163 -3.54 -16.43 -10.88
N PRO A 164 -2.71 -17.52 -10.94
CA PRO A 164 -3.13 -18.84 -11.42
C PRO A 164 -4.21 -19.52 -10.59
N GLN A 165 -4.78 -18.85 -9.58
CA GLN A 165 -5.70 -19.44 -8.61
C GLN A 165 -7.12 -18.88 -8.63
N PHE A 166 -7.54 -18.23 -9.73
CA PHE A 166 -8.96 -17.96 -9.92
C PHE A 166 -9.69 -19.27 -10.24
N ARG A 167 -10.51 -19.73 -9.30
CA ARG A 167 -11.39 -20.89 -9.48
C ARG A 167 -12.33 -20.62 -10.65
N LEU A 168 -12.55 -21.66 -11.49
CA LEU A 168 -13.35 -21.67 -12.72
C LEU A 168 -14.77 -21.06 -12.64
N GLY A 169 -15.31 -20.82 -11.42
CA GLY A 169 -16.61 -20.19 -11.22
C GLY A 169 -16.59 -18.65 -11.21
N GLU A 170 -15.44 -18.01 -10.93
CA GLU A 170 -15.33 -16.53 -10.87
C GLU A 170 -14.91 -15.93 -12.21
N SER A 171 -14.28 -16.71 -13.09
CA SER A 171 -13.84 -16.26 -14.41
C SER A 171 -15.00 -15.91 -15.36
N MET A 172 -16.16 -16.58 -15.23
CA MET A 172 -17.36 -16.29 -16.02
C MET A 172 -17.98 -14.94 -15.64
N GLY A 173 -17.90 -14.54 -14.35
CA GLY A 173 -18.32 -13.23 -13.86
C GLY A 173 -17.45 -12.09 -14.41
N LEU A 174 -16.13 -12.29 -14.50
CA LEU A 174 -15.19 -11.29 -15.02
C LEU A 174 -15.32 -11.05 -16.54
N TRP A 175 -15.68 -12.09 -17.31
CA TRP A 175 -15.94 -11.96 -18.76
C TRP A 175 -17.21 -11.16 -19.05
N LEU A 176 -18.28 -11.39 -18.28
CA LEU A 176 -19.52 -10.61 -18.36
C LEU A 176 -19.27 -9.14 -17.95
N VAL A 177 -18.44 -8.89 -16.93
CA VAL A 177 -18.09 -7.52 -16.48
C VAL A 177 -17.24 -6.78 -17.53
N LYS A 178 -16.35 -7.45 -18.29
CA LYS A 178 -15.60 -6.80 -19.38
C LYS A 178 -16.51 -6.35 -20.53
N GLY A 179 -17.54 -7.10 -20.88
CA GLY A 179 -18.51 -6.70 -21.91
C GLY A 179 -19.48 -5.60 -21.46
N LEU A 180 -19.75 -5.50 -20.15
CA LEU A 180 -20.65 -4.52 -19.54
C LEU A 180 -19.89 -3.33 -18.91
N ARG A 181 -18.61 -3.20 -19.16
CA ARG A 181 -17.74 -2.15 -18.58
C ARG A 181 -18.32 -0.72 -18.62
N PRO A 182 -19.00 -0.27 -19.71
CA PRO A 182 -19.60 1.07 -19.74
C PRO A 182 -20.82 1.22 -18.80
N LEU A 183 -21.43 0.12 -18.35
CA LEU A 183 -22.58 0.11 -17.44
C LEU A 183 -22.17 -0.02 -15.96
N VAL A 184 -20.91 -0.36 -15.68
CA VAL A 184 -20.40 -0.46 -14.30
C VAL A 184 -20.02 0.93 -13.82
N PRO A 185 -20.59 1.43 -12.69
CA PRO A 185 -20.22 2.72 -12.14
C PRO A 185 -18.70 2.84 -11.92
N PRO A 186 -18.07 4.00 -12.17
CA PRO A 186 -16.62 4.20 -12.12
C PRO A 186 -15.95 3.65 -10.86
N ARG A 187 -16.57 3.78 -9.70
CA ARG A 187 -16.06 3.32 -8.41
C ARG A 187 -15.88 1.78 -8.30
N TYR A 188 -16.60 0.99 -9.11
CA TYR A 188 -16.52 -0.49 -9.10
C TYR A 188 -15.73 -1.08 -10.26
N GLN A 189 -15.29 -0.25 -11.17
CA GLN A 189 -14.48 -0.72 -12.29
C GLN A 189 -13.06 -1.09 -11.78
N ALA A 190 -12.44 -2.13 -12.36
CA ALA A 190 -11.10 -2.57 -11.99
C ALA A 190 -10.05 -1.45 -12.18
N VAL A 191 -9.11 -1.32 -11.26
CA VAL A 191 -8.00 -0.35 -11.27
C VAL A 191 -6.69 -1.09 -11.47
N SER A 192 -5.77 -0.54 -12.28
CA SER A 192 -4.47 -1.17 -12.46
C SER A 192 -3.63 -1.07 -11.19
N THR A 193 -2.81 -2.07 -10.93
CA THR A 193 -1.88 -2.03 -9.78
C THR A 193 -0.85 -0.91 -9.92
N ARG A 194 -0.56 -0.48 -11.16
CA ARG A 194 0.32 0.64 -11.45
C ARG A 194 -0.31 1.97 -11.03
N ASP A 195 -1.61 2.17 -11.30
CA ASP A 195 -2.34 3.38 -10.92
C ASP A 195 -2.51 3.48 -9.40
N VAL A 196 -2.77 2.34 -8.72
CA VAL A 196 -2.80 2.30 -7.26
C VAL A 196 -1.45 2.70 -6.68
N ALA A 197 -0.35 2.17 -7.23
CA ALA A 197 1.00 2.53 -6.81
C ALA A 197 1.28 4.02 -7.04
N ALA A 198 0.87 4.60 -8.19
CA ALA A 198 1.02 6.02 -8.47
C ALA A 198 0.27 6.89 -7.45
N ALA A 199 -1.00 6.57 -7.16
CA ALA A 199 -1.79 7.29 -6.17
C ALA A 199 -1.19 7.21 -4.76
N MET A 200 -0.67 6.05 -4.35
CA MET A 200 0.03 5.88 -3.08
C MET A 200 1.32 6.72 -3.03
N LEU A 201 2.10 6.72 -4.10
CA LEU A 201 3.35 7.49 -4.19
C LEU A 201 3.08 8.99 -4.12
N GLU A 202 2.08 9.48 -4.86
CA GLU A 202 1.68 10.88 -4.83
C GLU A 202 1.24 11.31 -3.42
N ALA A 203 0.39 10.52 -2.75
CA ALA A 203 -0.03 10.76 -1.37
C ALA A 203 1.14 10.81 -0.37
N ALA A 204 2.21 10.04 -0.60
CA ALA A 204 3.40 10.05 0.24
C ALA A 204 4.31 11.26 -0.03
N LEU A 205 4.39 11.71 -1.28
CA LEU A 205 5.22 12.84 -1.69
C LEU A 205 4.56 14.19 -1.43
N GLN A 206 3.23 14.25 -1.48
CA GLN A 206 2.41 15.44 -1.24
C GLN A 206 1.37 15.17 -0.12
N PRO A 207 1.83 14.90 1.12
CA PRO A 207 0.94 14.48 2.19
C PRO A 207 -0.01 15.61 2.61
N ALA A 208 -1.30 15.34 2.62
CA ALA A 208 -2.29 16.21 3.23
C ALA A 208 -2.41 15.90 4.73
N PRO A 209 -2.51 16.90 5.62
CA PRO A 209 -2.59 16.65 7.05
C PRO A 209 -3.89 15.92 7.45
N GLY A 210 -3.79 15.15 8.54
CA GLY A 210 -4.91 14.35 9.08
C GLY A 210 -5.19 13.08 8.30
N VAL A 211 -6.44 12.60 8.36
CA VAL A 211 -6.87 11.36 7.70
C VAL A 211 -7.49 11.69 6.34
N ASN A 212 -7.02 11.00 5.31
CA ASN A 212 -7.44 11.18 3.93
C ASN A 212 -7.84 9.85 3.31
N ILE A 213 -8.80 9.87 2.41
CA ILE A 213 -9.26 8.67 1.69
C ILE A 213 -9.21 8.96 0.18
N ILE A 214 -8.57 8.06 -0.57
CA ILE A 214 -8.57 8.05 -2.04
C ILE A 214 -9.42 6.87 -2.49
N GLU A 215 -10.63 7.15 -2.93
CA GLU A 215 -11.54 6.13 -3.43
C GLU A 215 -11.18 5.69 -4.86
N SER A 216 -11.66 4.53 -5.28
CA SER A 216 -11.32 3.87 -6.56
C SER A 216 -11.46 4.77 -7.78
N GLU A 217 -12.50 5.59 -7.85
CA GLU A 217 -12.75 6.53 -8.95
C GLU A 217 -11.75 7.69 -9.01
N GLN A 218 -11.12 8.03 -7.87
CA GLN A 218 -10.10 9.07 -7.79
C GLN A 218 -8.74 8.56 -8.27
N ILE A 219 -8.42 7.28 -7.99
CA ILE A 219 -7.16 6.65 -8.42
C ILE A 219 -6.96 6.76 -9.94
N ARG A 220 -8.01 6.64 -10.73
CA ARG A 220 -7.96 6.70 -12.20
C ARG A 220 -7.79 8.08 -12.79
N ARG A 221 -8.06 9.13 -12.02
CA ARG A 221 -7.95 10.53 -12.46
C ARG A 221 -6.57 11.09 -12.24
N SER A 222 -5.74 10.43 -11.45
CA SER A 222 -4.38 10.87 -11.12
C SER A 222 -3.34 10.42 -12.15
N THR A 223 -3.71 9.61 -13.15
CA THR A 223 -2.86 9.09 -14.24
C THR A 223 -3.24 9.69 -15.57
#